data_86dba7c1ea10d1ea4c069e2b5ea189a3
#
_entry.id   86dba7c1ea10d1ea4c069e2b5ea189a3
#
_cell.length_a   1.000
_cell.length_b   1.000
_cell.length_c   1.000
_cell.angle_alpha   90.00
_cell.angle_beta   90.00
_cell.angle_gamma   90.00
#
_symmetry.space_group_name_H-M   'P 1'
#
loop_
_entity.id
_entity.type
_entity.pdbx_description
1 polymer ?
#
loop_
_entity_poly.entity_id
_entity_poly.type
_entity_poly.pdbx_seq_one_letter_code
_entity_poly.pdbx_strand_id
1 'polypeptide(L)'
;MGGYGQKRMRMLVAIALVALILGAVSGVVFRKVMVVKNIVVEGVDDETANTARALSGIRLGQSVFDIDERQIAINLREDGYIKLCSVEVQRPDTVILNLKKRVGVAAFEHLGFTYIVDSELSVLECVGALSDAGVMIVTGAPIQRTPVGMPLNVDATRGDMLKTLLSAVESAGISGDISEINVANEQNLYCVMRGGLVFKLGDITNIESKLAWITPMQRQLLSEGRSSGTVDVTGVTSADYIPPSATPEATALPGQMLPTATFVPFDATPQPTQAA
;
A
#
# COMPACT_ATOMS: atom_id res chain seq x y z
N MET A 1 -35.13 70.92 25.91
CA MET A 1 -35.01 69.52 26.43
C MET A 1 -34.17 68.59 25.53
N GLY A 2 -33.12 69.05 24.84
CA GLY A 2 -32.35 68.21 23.85
C GLY A 2 -30.93 67.77 24.25
N GLY A 3 -30.39 68.27 25.37
CA GLY A 3 -28.97 68.03 25.67
C GLY A 3 -28.60 66.74 26.46
N TYR A 4 -29.57 66.17 27.19
CA TYR A 4 -29.35 64.97 28.00
C TYR A 4 -29.32 63.65 27.17
N GLY A 5 -30.08 63.54 26.12
CA GLY A 5 -30.12 62.39 25.22
C GLY A 5 -28.81 62.24 24.39
N GLN A 6 -28.29 63.40 23.95
CA GLN A 6 -27.08 63.43 23.11
C GLN A 6 -25.81 63.06 23.88
N LYS A 7 -25.73 63.45 25.17
CA LYS A 7 -24.63 63.08 26.07
C LYS A 7 -24.67 61.58 26.40
N ARG A 8 -25.85 61.01 26.67
CA ARG A 8 -26.01 59.56 26.88
C ARG A 8 -25.65 58.74 25.64
N MET A 9 -26.07 59.19 24.50
CA MET A 9 -25.74 58.51 23.20
C MET A 9 -24.22 58.54 22.95
N ARG A 10 -23.54 59.66 23.16
CA ARG A 10 -22.09 59.76 23.01
C ARG A 10 -21.35 58.87 24.02
N MET A 11 -21.81 58.80 25.25
CA MET A 11 -21.28 57.89 26.28
C MET A 11 -21.45 56.39 25.91
N LEU A 12 -22.61 55.99 25.39
CA LEU A 12 -22.87 54.63 24.95
C LEU A 12 -21.98 54.27 23.74
N VAL A 13 -21.84 55.15 22.76
CA VAL A 13 -20.93 54.99 21.63
C VAL A 13 -19.48 54.84 22.09
N ALA A 14 -19.03 55.67 23.05
CA ALA A 14 -17.68 55.57 23.59
C ALA A 14 -17.44 54.22 24.32
N ILE A 15 -18.40 53.76 25.10
CA ILE A 15 -18.32 52.44 25.79
C ILE A 15 -18.26 51.34 24.76
N ALA A 16 -19.09 51.36 23.73
CA ALA A 16 -19.10 50.37 22.66
C ALA A 16 -17.76 50.33 21.91
N LEU A 17 -17.16 51.50 21.64
CA LEU A 17 -15.86 51.63 20.97
C LEU A 17 -14.73 51.09 21.81
N VAL A 18 -14.73 51.36 23.13
CA VAL A 18 -13.74 50.82 24.09
C VAL A 18 -13.89 49.30 24.19
N ALA A 19 -15.12 48.78 24.27
CA ALA A 19 -15.37 47.33 24.30
C ALA A 19 -14.89 46.66 23.01
N LEU A 20 -15.09 47.27 21.85
CA LEU A 20 -14.61 46.76 20.57
C LEU A 20 -13.08 46.76 20.47
N ILE A 21 -12.41 47.80 20.95
CA ILE A 21 -10.95 47.89 21.00
C ILE A 21 -10.40 46.81 21.97
N LEU A 22 -10.98 46.67 23.16
CA LEU A 22 -10.58 45.65 24.13
C LEU A 22 -10.77 44.26 23.57
N GLY A 23 -11.87 43.99 22.86
CA GLY A 23 -12.13 42.72 22.17
C GLY A 23 -11.08 42.44 21.09
N ALA A 24 -10.76 43.46 20.27
CA ALA A 24 -9.74 43.32 19.22
C ALA A 24 -8.33 43.06 19.81
N VAL A 25 -7.94 43.78 20.84
CA VAL A 25 -6.63 43.61 21.52
C VAL A 25 -6.58 42.22 22.19
N SER A 26 -7.65 41.80 22.87
CA SER A 26 -7.74 40.48 23.49
C SER A 26 -7.61 39.38 22.44
N GLY A 27 -8.25 39.53 21.27
CA GLY A 27 -8.14 38.57 20.17
C GLY A 27 -6.74 38.43 19.59
N VAL A 28 -6.03 39.56 19.45
CA VAL A 28 -4.63 39.57 18.98
C VAL A 28 -3.68 38.93 20.00
N VAL A 29 -3.85 39.25 21.29
CA VAL A 29 -3.06 38.67 22.38
C VAL A 29 -3.31 37.16 22.47
N PHE A 30 -4.58 36.72 22.38
CA PHE A 30 -4.96 35.32 22.41
C PHE A 30 -4.30 34.54 21.26
N ARG A 31 -4.30 35.09 20.05
CA ARG A 31 -3.59 34.47 18.91
C ARG A 31 -2.08 34.37 19.09
N LYS A 32 -1.44 35.36 19.75
CA LYS A 32 0.00 35.31 20.04
C LYS A 32 0.38 34.34 21.16
N VAL A 33 -0.53 34.03 22.06
CA VAL A 33 -0.30 33.05 23.16
C VAL A 33 -0.53 31.62 22.67
N MET A 34 -1.45 31.42 21.74
CA MET A 34 -1.79 30.12 21.15
C MET A 34 -0.86 29.78 19.98
N VAL A 35 0.41 29.49 20.27
CA VAL A 35 1.42 29.11 19.28
C VAL A 35 1.98 27.73 19.59
N VAL A 36 2.30 26.98 18.53
CA VAL A 36 2.87 25.63 18.64
C VAL A 36 4.25 25.69 19.32
N LYS A 37 4.38 25.05 20.48
CA LYS A 37 5.66 24.85 21.16
C LYS A 37 6.12 23.41 21.14
N ASN A 38 5.16 22.48 21.12
CA ASN A 38 5.43 21.05 21.15
C ASN A 38 4.72 20.36 19.99
N ILE A 39 5.46 19.44 19.32
CA ILE A 39 4.90 18.52 18.33
C ILE A 39 5.15 17.13 18.87
N VAL A 40 4.07 16.47 19.29
CA VAL A 40 4.08 15.09 19.77
C VAL A 40 3.67 14.18 18.60
N VAL A 41 4.39 13.10 18.43
CA VAL A 41 4.05 12.07 17.42
C VAL A 41 3.82 10.77 18.15
N GLU A 42 2.68 10.15 17.90
CA GLU A 42 2.26 8.92 18.54
C GLU A 42 1.98 7.82 17.50
N GLY A 43 2.13 6.55 17.92
CA GLY A 43 1.79 5.39 17.12
C GLY A 43 2.90 4.83 16.22
N VAL A 44 4.09 5.43 16.25
CA VAL A 44 5.27 5.00 15.47
C VAL A 44 6.54 5.04 16.33
N ASP A 45 7.62 4.43 15.84
CA ASP A 45 8.95 4.48 16.47
C ASP A 45 9.58 5.87 16.37
N ASP A 46 10.62 6.13 17.20
CA ASP A 46 11.25 7.44 17.31
C ASP A 46 11.88 7.93 15.98
N GLU A 47 12.42 7.04 15.17
CA GLU A 47 13.01 7.39 13.88
C GLU A 47 11.95 7.88 12.91
N THR A 48 10.87 7.10 12.76
CA THR A 48 9.70 7.48 11.96
C THR A 48 9.05 8.76 12.49
N ALA A 49 8.98 8.92 13.83
CA ALA A 49 8.44 10.13 14.45
C ALA A 49 9.27 11.38 14.11
N ASN A 50 10.59 11.29 14.08
CA ASN A 50 11.45 12.40 13.71
C ASN A 50 11.29 12.77 12.23
N THR A 51 11.23 11.78 11.35
CA THR A 51 10.95 11.96 9.93
C THR A 51 9.59 12.63 9.71
N ALA A 52 8.56 12.15 10.39
CA ALA A 52 7.22 12.71 10.30
C ALA A 52 7.15 14.17 10.79
N ARG A 53 7.85 14.50 11.89
CA ARG A 53 7.95 15.91 12.35
C ARG A 53 8.57 16.81 11.28
N ALA A 54 9.64 16.35 10.64
CA ALA A 54 10.31 17.12 9.58
C ALA A 54 9.41 17.31 8.36
N LEU A 55 8.73 16.24 7.92
CA LEU A 55 7.85 16.27 6.76
C LEU A 55 6.53 17.01 7.02
N SER A 56 6.02 17.04 8.24
CA SER A 56 4.71 17.63 8.58
C SER A 56 4.57 19.10 8.12
N GLY A 57 5.67 19.81 8.01
CA GLY A 57 5.69 21.24 7.70
C GLY A 57 5.22 22.14 8.84
N ILE A 58 4.95 21.59 10.03
CA ILE A 58 4.55 22.34 11.22
C ILE A 58 5.77 23.10 11.75
N ARG A 59 5.61 24.40 11.97
CA ARG A 59 6.69 25.27 12.49
C ARG A 59 6.44 25.61 13.94
N LEU A 60 7.46 25.48 14.78
CA LEU A 60 7.38 26.01 16.15
C LEU A 60 7.18 27.54 16.09
N GLY A 61 6.27 28.03 16.92
CA GLY A 61 5.88 29.44 16.98
C GLY A 61 4.77 29.84 16.00
N GLN A 62 4.32 28.98 15.09
CA GLN A 62 3.12 29.27 14.30
C GLN A 62 1.84 29.16 15.16
N SER A 63 0.78 29.83 14.75
CA SER A 63 -0.49 29.76 15.45
C SER A 63 -1.10 28.35 15.36
N VAL A 64 -1.61 27.82 16.48
CA VAL A 64 -2.31 26.53 16.50
C VAL A 64 -3.59 26.55 15.64
N PHE A 65 -4.13 27.73 15.32
CA PHE A 65 -5.30 27.89 14.46
C PHE A 65 -4.96 27.80 12.96
N ASP A 66 -3.68 27.88 12.62
CA ASP A 66 -3.20 27.82 11.24
C ASP A 66 -2.71 26.39 10.88
N ILE A 67 -3.03 25.39 11.73
CA ILE A 67 -2.76 23.98 11.46
C ILE A 67 -3.75 23.47 10.44
N ASP A 68 -3.23 23.05 9.28
CA ASP A 68 -4.01 22.44 8.20
C ASP A 68 -3.70 20.94 8.11
N GLU A 69 -4.64 20.11 8.58
CA GLU A 69 -4.53 18.66 8.55
C GLU A 69 -4.36 18.11 7.14
N ARG A 70 -5.02 18.72 6.15
CA ARG A 70 -4.93 18.29 4.75
C ARG A 70 -3.51 18.52 4.19
N GLN A 71 -2.93 19.67 4.52
CA GLN A 71 -1.56 19.97 4.09
C GLN A 71 -0.55 19.04 4.76
N ILE A 72 -0.73 18.75 6.06
CA ILE A 72 0.10 17.79 6.78
C ILE A 72 -0.02 16.41 6.13
N ALA A 73 -1.26 15.96 5.81
CA ALA A 73 -1.48 14.68 5.14
C ALA A 73 -0.81 14.61 3.76
N ILE A 74 -0.81 15.71 3.00
CA ILE A 74 -0.12 15.78 1.70
C ILE A 74 1.39 15.68 1.89
N ASN A 75 1.95 16.43 2.83
CA ASN A 75 3.38 16.43 3.10
C ASN A 75 3.88 15.06 3.58
N LEU A 76 3.14 14.40 4.48
CA LEU A 76 3.50 13.08 5.00
C LEU A 76 3.45 11.97 3.94
N ARG A 77 2.73 12.17 2.82
CA ARG A 77 2.72 11.22 1.70
C ARG A 77 4.04 11.11 0.96
N GLU A 78 4.99 12.03 1.17
CA GLU A 78 6.34 11.91 0.62
C GLU A 78 7.05 10.65 1.12
N ASP A 79 6.73 10.23 2.36
CA ASP A 79 7.10 8.92 2.88
C ASP A 79 5.86 7.99 2.82
N GLY A 80 5.87 7.07 1.85
CA GLY A 80 4.76 6.13 1.64
C GLY A 80 4.48 5.22 2.85
N TYR A 81 5.47 5.00 3.71
CA TYR A 81 5.35 4.14 4.89
C TYR A 81 4.65 4.82 6.08
N ILE A 82 4.37 6.12 6.00
CA ILE A 82 3.69 6.89 7.06
C ILE A 82 2.22 7.11 6.69
N LYS A 83 1.31 6.68 7.58
CA LYS A 83 -0.13 6.97 7.48
C LYS A 83 -0.54 7.93 8.59
N LEU A 84 -1.04 9.11 8.22
CA LEU A 84 -1.69 10.02 9.15
C LEU A 84 -3.08 9.49 9.50
N CYS A 85 -3.32 9.25 10.80
CA CYS A 85 -4.62 8.84 11.32
C CYS A 85 -5.45 10.06 11.74
N SER A 86 -4.84 10.97 12.53
CA SER A 86 -5.49 12.22 12.96
C SER A 86 -4.46 13.27 13.38
N VAL A 87 -4.88 14.52 13.36
CA VAL A 87 -4.15 15.64 13.94
C VAL A 87 -4.98 16.20 15.08
N GLU A 88 -4.42 16.23 16.27
CA GLU A 88 -5.09 16.79 17.46
C GLU A 88 -4.36 18.02 17.95
N VAL A 89 -5.11 19.09 18.23
CA VAL A 89 -4.56 20.32 18.80
C VAL A 89 -4.90 20.35 20.29
N GLN A 90 -3.93 19.99 21.10
CA GLN A 90 -4.01 20.12 22.57
C GLN A 90 -3.61 21.53 22.98
N ARG A 91 -4.61 22.34 23.27
CA ARG A 91 -4.38 23.73 23.69
C ARG A 91 -3.66 23.80 25.04
N PRO A 92 -2.78 24.81 25.25
CA PRO A 92 -2.63 26.01 24.42
C PRO A 92 -1.62 25.89 23.27
N ASP A 93 -0.70 24.90 23.25
CA ASP A 93 0.53 24.99 22.48
C ASP A 93 1.08 23.67 21.94
N THR A 94 0.32 22.61 22.01
CA THR A 94 0.77 21.26 21.59
C THR A 94 -0.05 20.73 20.41
N VAL A 95 0.63 20.18 19.40
CA VAL A 95 0.03 19.45 18.28
C VAL A 95 0.44 18.00 18.40
N ILE A 96 -0.55 17.11 18.37
CA ILE A 96 -0.35 15.65 18.40
C ILE A 96 -0.66 15.11 17.01
N LEU A 97 0.31 14.41 16.44
CA LEU A 97 0.17 13.66 15.19
C LEU A 97 0.01 12.18 15.52
N ASN A 98 -1.18 11.65 15.31
CA ASN A 98 -1.43 10.22 15.45
C ASN A 98 -1.11 9.53 14.12
N LEU A 99 -0.07 8.72 14.10
CA LEU A 99 0.45 8.05 12.92
C LEU A 99 0.36 6.54 13.06
N LYS A 100 0.35 5.87 11.90
CA LYS A 100 0.53 4.41 11.81
C LYS A 100 1.59 4.12 10.75
N LYS A 101 2.50 3.19 11.06
CA LYS A 101 3.44 2.67 10.08
C LYS A 101 2.71 1.71 9.15
N ARG A 102 2.88 1.90 7.83
CA ARG A 102 2.38 0.98 6.80
C ARG A 102 3.38 -0.14 6.58
N VAL A 103 2.88 -1.29 6.21
CA VAL A 103 3.69 -2.47 5.89
C VAL A 103 3.44 -2.84 4.44
N GLY A 104 4.51 -3.10 3.69
CA GLY A 104 4.41 -3.62 2.32
C GLY A 104 3.87 -5.05 2.35
N VAL A 105 2.79 -5.30 1.63
CA VAL A 105 2.12 -6.60 1.54
C VAL A 105 2.35 -7.23 0.19
N ALA A 106 2.30 -6.44 -0.87
CA ALA A 106 2.38 -6.90 -2.24
C ALA A 106 3.21 -5.99 -3.14
N ALA A 107 3.70 -6.54 -4.22
CA ALA A 107 4.41 -5.84 -5.29
C ALA A 107 3.68 -6.02 -6.62
N PHE A 108 3.57 -4.94 -7.37
CA PHE A 108 3.02 -4.92 -8.74
C PHE A 108 4.07 -4.44 -9.71
N GLU A 109 4.21 -5.11 -10.84
CA GLU A 109 5.13 -4.70 -11.91
C GLU A 109 4.42 -3.94 -13.02
N HIS A 110 4.99 -2.81 -13.43
CA HIS A 110 4.51 -2.07 -14.60
C HIS A 110 5.65 -1.32 -15.28
N LEU A 111 5.86 -1.59 -16.58
CA LEU A 111 6.87 -0.92 -17.42
C LEU A 111 8.29 -0.91 -16.82
N GLY A 112 8.71 -2.00 -16.18
CA GLY A 112 10.03 -2.13 -15.58
C GLY A 112 10.19 -1.44 -14.22
N PHE A 113 9.09 -0.99 -13.63
CA PHE A 113 9.02 -0.49 -12.25
C PHE A 113 8.22 -1.45 -11.38
N THR A 114 8.65 -1.58 -10.14
CA THR A 114 7.96 -2.35 -9.11
C THR A 114 7.35 -1.40 -8.08
N TYR A 115 6.04 -1.51 -7.88
CA TYR A 115 5.28 -0.74 -6.91
C TYR A 115 4.99 -1.61 -5.70
N ILE A 116 5.58 -1.28 -4.55
CA ILE A 116 5.28 -1.94 -3.28
C ILE A 116 4.07 -1.24 -2.67
N VAL A 117 3.06 -2.02 -2.30
CA VAL A 117 1.80 -1.50 -1.75
C VAL A 117 1.44 -2.17 -0.43
N ASP A 118 0.64 -1.47 0.37
CA ASP A 118 -0.02 -2.03 1.56
C ASP A 118 -1.35 -2.74 1.19
N SER A 119 -2.04 -3.27 2.20
CA SER A 119 -3.35 -3.92 2.02
C SER A 119 -4.46 -2.96 1.57
N GLU A 120 -4.29 -1.65 1.73
CA GLU A 120 -5.22 -0.62 1.24
C GLU A 120 -4.91 -0.19 -0.21
N LEU A 121 -3.93 -0.83 -0.88
CA LEU A 121 -3.40 -0.46 -2.20
C LEU A 121 -2.74 0.93 -2.24
N SER A 122 -2.23 1.43 -1.13
CA SER A 122 -1.40 2.65 -1.17
C SER A 122 0.01 2.30 -1.60
N VAL A 123 0.56 3.05 -2.54
CA VAL A 123 1.95 2.88 -3.00
C VAL A 123 2.89 3.38 -1.92
N LEU A 124 3.69 2.48 -1.37
CA LEU A 124 4.69 2.79 -0.34
C LEU A 124 6.02 3.19 -0.97
N GLU A 125 6.40 2.47 -2.02
CA GLU A 125 7.67 2.63 -2.69
C GLU A 125 7.54 2.26 -4.17
N CYS A 126 8.34 2.91 -5.02
CA CYS A 126 8.47 2.58 -6.43
C CYS A 126 9.95 2.38 -6.73
N VAL A 127 10.35 1.15 -7.00
CA VAL A 127 11.74 0.78 -7.29
C VAL A 127 11.89 0.36 -8.75
N GLY A 128 13.12 0.36 -9.24
CA GLY A 128 13.44 -0.18 -10.58
C GLY A 128 13.09 -1.69 -10.68
N ALA A 129 13.89 -2.45 -11.38
CA ALA A 129 13.63 -3.89 -11.51
C ALA A 129 13.46 -4.58 -10.14
N LEU A 130 12.64 -5.64 -10.08
CA LEU A 130 12.36 -6.45 -8.90
C LEU A 130 13.68 -6.94 -8.28
N SER A 131 14.15 -6.25 -7.28
CA SER A 131 15.04 -6.85 -6.29
C SER A 131 14.15 -7.66 -5.34
N ASP A 132 14.66 -8.72 -4.74
CA ASP A 132 13.93 -9.58 -3.80
C ASP A 132 13.35 -8.74 -2.63
N ALA A 133 12.21 -8.09 -2.89
CA ALA A 133 11.58 -7.15 -1.97
C ALA A 133 10.96 -7.82 -0.74
N GLY A 134 11.08 -9.16 -0.64
CA GLY A 134 10.53 -9.92 0.48
C GLY A 134 9.00 -10.00 0.52
N VAL A 135 8.31 -9.29 -0.36
CA VAL A 135 6.84 -9.28 -0.49
C VAL A 135 6.38 -10.16 -1.64
N MET A 136 5.13 -10.58 -1.63
CA MET A 136 4.53 -11.34 -2.72
C MET A 136 4.30 -10.48 -3.96
N ILE A 137 4.40 -11.08 -5.14
CA ILE A 137 4.12 -10.42 -6.42
C ILE A 137 2.66 -10.66 -6.79
N VAL A 138 1.95 -9.60 -7.22
CA VAL A 138 0.61 -9.73 -7.78
C VAL A 138 0.69 -9.56 -9.29
N THR A 139 0.27 -10.60 -10.02
CA THR A 139 0.29 -10.64 -11.47
C THR A 139 -1.13 -10.64 -12.06
N GLY A 140 -1.26 -10.20 -13.32
CA GLY A 140 -2.54 -10.19 -14.02
C GLY A 140 -3.46 -9.02 -13.71
N ALA A 141 -3.05 -8.07 -12.89
CA ALA A 141 -3.77 -6.82 -12.68
C ALA A 141 -3.17 -5.71 -13.56
N PRO A 142 -3.93 -5.14 -14.51
CA PRO A 142 -3.48 -3.96 -15.24
C PRO A 142 -3.47 -2.76 -14.30
N ILE A 143 -2.30 -2.24 -14.03
CA ILE A 143 -2.09 -1.03 -13.23
C ILE A 143 -1.55 0.10 -14.10
N GLN A 144 -1.64 1.33 -13.61
CA GLN A 144 -1.04 2.50 -14.23
C GLN A 144 -0.01 3.13 -13.29
N ARG A 145 0.87 3.94 -13.87
CA ARG A 145 1.89 4.66 -13.10
C ARG A 145 1.23 5.48 -11.99
N THR A 146 1.70 5.27 -10.76
CA THR A 146 1.16 5.91 -9.57
C THR A 146 2.31 6.49 -8.72
N PRO A 147 2.22 7.73 -8.25
CA PRO A 147 3.19 8.30 -7.32
C PRO A 147 3.15 7.59 -5.95
N VAL A 148 4.27 7.62 -5.23
CA VAL A 148 4.38 7.18 -3.84
C VAL A 148 3.38 7.96 -2.96
N GLY A 149 2.83 7.31 -1.95
CA GLY A 149 1.84 7.86 -1.03
C GLY A 149 0.42 8.00 -1.59
N MET A 150 0.20 7.58 -2.85
CA MET A 150 -1.12 7.61 -3.50
C MET A 150 -1.70 6.20 -3.64
N PRO A 151 -3.03 6.07 -3.70
CA PRO A 151 -3.67 4.79 -4.02
C PRO A 151 -3.25 4.31 -5.40
N LEU A 152 -2.92 3.01 -5.52
CA LEU A 152 -2.54 2.38 -6.79
C LEU A 152 -3.65 2.60 -7.85
N ASN A 153 -3.26 3.10 -9.00
CA ASN A 153 -4.20 3.37 -10.08
C ASN A 153 -4.55 2.06 -10.82
N VAL A 154 -5.69 1.51 -10.47
CA VAL A 154 -6.27 0.28 -11.00
C VAL A 154 -7.77 0.51 -11.20
N ASP A 155 -8.41 -0.28 -12.06
CA ASP A 155 -9.87 -0.26 -12.20
C ASP A 155 -10.59 -0.42 -10.84
N ALA A 156 -11.67 0.33 -10.62
CA ALA A 156 -12.34 0.40 -9.32
C ALA A 156 -12.84 -0.97 -8.82
N THR A 157 -13.47 -1.76 -9.69
CA THR A 157 -13.99 -3.09 -9.33
C THR A 157 -12.86 -4.02 -8.94
N ARG A 158 -11.79 -4.03 -9.71
CA ARG A 158 -10.59 -4.81 -9.43
C ARG A 158 -9.85 -4.30 -8.19
N GLY A 159 -9.85 -2.99 -7.96
CA GLY A 159 -9.29 -2.37 -6.77
C GLY A 159 -9.96 -2.86 -5.49
N ASP A 160 -11.26 -2.96 -5.45
CA ASP A 160 -12.00 -3.46 -4.28
C ASP A 160 -11.74 -4.97 -4.05
N MET A 161 -11.67 -5.76 -5.12
CA MET A 161 -11.28 -7.17 -5.05
C MET A 161 -9.86 -7.32 -4.48
N LEU A 162 -8.89 -6.55 -5.00
CA LEU A 162 -7.51 -6.58 -4.54
C LEU A 162 -7.38 -6.17 -3.06
N LYS A 163 -8.06 -5.12 -2.62
CA LYS A 163 -8.07 -4.73 -1.20
C LYS A 163 -8.59 -5.84 -0.32
N THR A 164 -9.70 -6.49 -0.71
CA THR A 164 -10.26 -7.63 0.02
C THR A 164 -9.27 -8.77 0.11
N LEU A 165 -8.63 -9.12 -1.01
CA LEU A 165 -7.63 -10.17 -1.08
C LEU A 165 -6.40 -9.87 -0.22
N LEU A 166 -5.80 -8.68 -0.38
CA LEU A 166 -4.59 -8.31 0.34
C LEU A 166 -4.83 -8.17 1.85
N SER A 167 -5.99 -7.62 2.25
CA SER A 167 -6.38 -7.54 3.66
C SER A 167 -6.57 -8.93 4.28
N ALA A 168 -7.15 -9.87 3.53
CA ALA A 168 -7.31 -11.26 3.98
C ALA A 168 -5.95 -11.97 4.11
N VAL A 169 -5.02 -11.76 3.17
CA VAL A 169 -3.67 -12.32 3.21
C VAL A 169 -2.87 -11.74 4.39
N GLU A 170 -2.95 -10.44 4.61
CA GLU A 170 -2.30 -9.77 5.76
C GLU A 170 -2.87 -10.31 7.08
N SER A 171 -4.20 -10.41 7.19
CA SER A 171 -4.89 -10.92 8.39
C SER A 171 -4.56 -12.38 8.69
N ALA A 172 -4.36 -13.20 7.64
CA ALA A 172 -3.95 -14.58 7.77
C ALA A 172 -2.45 -14.73 8.14
N GLY A 173 -1.66 -13.66 8.01
CA GLY A 173 -0.23 -13.65 8.33
C GLY A 173 0.63 -14.50 7.39
N ILE A 174 0.18 -14.75 6.16
CA ILE A 174 0.84 -15.64 5.18
C ILE A 174 1.52 -14.91 4.02
N SER A 175 1.54 -13.58 4.05
CA SER A 175 2.13 -12.76 2.98
C SER A 175 3.61 -13.12 2.70
N GLY A 176 4.37 -13.49 3.74
CA GLY A 176 5.77 -13.91 3.62
C GLY A 176 5.96 -15.29 2.99
N ASP A 177 4.95 -16.17 3.03
CA ASP A 177 5.02 -17.53 2.50
C ASP A 177 4.62 -17.61 1.02
N ILE A 178 3.91 -16.60 0.54
CA ILE A 178 3.45 -16.49 -0.85
C ILE A 178 4.55 -15.85 -1.71
N SER A 179 4.84 -16.43 -2.86
CA SER A 179 5.71 -15.80 -3.87
C SER A 179 4.91 -14.99 -4.87
N GLU A 180 3.77 -15.51 -5.32
CA GLU A 180 2.94 -14.88 -6.35
C GLU A 180 1.45 -15.11 -6.09
N ILE A 181 0.64 -14.10 -6.37
CA ILE A 181 -0.81 -14.23 -6.54
C ILE A 181 -1.20 -13.79 -7.94
N ASN A 182 -1.87 -14.65 -8.68
CA ASN A 182 -2.37 -14.31 -10.00
C ASN A 182 -3.87 -13.96 -9.94
N VAL A 183 -4.17 -12.76 -10.45
CA VAL A 183 -5.52 -12.19 -10.47
C VAL A 183 -6.00 -11.88 -11.91
N ALA A 184 -5.39 -12.48 -12.91
CA ALA A 184 -5.76 -12.24 -14.30
C ALA A 184 -7.23 -12.61 -14.59
N ASN A 185 -7.71 -13.67 -13.93
CA ASN A 185 -9.10 -14.12 -14.02
C ASN A 185 -9.73 -14.08 -12.61
N GLU A 186 -10.70 -13.19 -12.41
CA GLU A 186 -11.39 -12.98 -11.14
C GLU A 186 -12.20 -14.20 -10.65
N GLN A 187 -12.52 -15.13 -11.56
CA GLN A 187 -13.19 -16.40 -11.24
C GLN A 187 -12.21 -17.55 -10.96
N ASN A 188 -10.92 -17.31 -11.17
CA ASN A 188 -9.90 -18.36 -11.04
C ASN A 188 -8.60 -17.78 -10.48
N LEU A 189 -8.69 -17.17 -9.29
CA LEU A 189 -7.55 -16.69 -8.54
C LEU A 189 -6.72 -17.88 -8.07
N TYR A 190 -5.39 -17.73 -8.07
CA TYR A 190 -4.51 -18.71 -7.46
C TYR A 190 -3.28 -18.04 -6.85
N CYS A 191 -2.69 -18.69 -5.87
CA CYS A 191 -1.42 -18.26 -5.31
C CYS A 191 -0.37 -19.36 -5.41
N VAL A 192 0.88 -18.95 -5.60
CA VAL A 192 2.06 -19.80 -5.61
C VAL A 192 2.85 -19.56 -4.34
N MET A 193 3.08 -20.61 -3.59
CA MET A 193 3.88 -20.54 -2.37
C MET A 193 5.38 -20.55 -2.68
N ARG A 194 6.19 -19.93 -1.84
CA ARG A 194 7.67 -19.97 -1.99
C ARG A 194 8.22 -21.40 -1.93
N GLY A 195 7.48 -22.33 -1.31
CA GLY A 195 7.78 -23.76 -1.27
C GLY A 195 7.41 -24.57 -2.51
N GLY A 196 6.80 -23.97 -3.55
CA GLY A 196 6.45 -24.60 -4.83
C GLY A 196 5.03 -25.18 -4.92
N LEU A 197 4.24 -25.16 -3.85
CA LEU A 197 2.83 -25.51 -3.90
C LEU A 197 2.00 -24.39 -4.53
N VAL A 198 0.96 -24.77 -5.27
CA VAL A 198 -0.02 -23.84 -5.87
C VAL A 198 -1.36 -24.03 -5.20
N PHE A 199 -1.99 -22.97 -4.72
CA PHE A 199 -3.34 -23.01 -4.17
C PHE A 199 -4.31 -22.33 -5.14
N LYS A 200 -5.32 -23.06 -5.60
CA LYS A 200 -6.43 -22.51 -6.37
C LYS A 200 -7.47 -21.97 -5.42
N LEU A 201 -7.71 -20.67 -5.49
CA LEU A 201 -8.65 -19.95 -4.63
C LEU A 201 -10.03 -19.77 -5.30
N GLY A 202 -10.09 -19.86 -6.65
CA GLY A 202 -11.31 -19.57 -7.41
C GLY A 202 -11.65 -18.08 -7.36
N ASP A 203 -12.88 -17.73 -7.03
CA ASP A 203 -13.32 -16.34 -6.87
C ASP A 203 -12.96 -15.74 -5.49
N ILE A 204 -13.23 -14.45 -5.31
CA ILE A 204 -12.94 -13.73 -4.06
C ILE A 204 -13.91 -14.11 -2.91
N THR A 205 -15.00 -14.82 -3.18
CA THR A 205 -16.02 -15.14 -2.18
C THR A 205 -15.44 -16.03 -1.08
N ASN A 206 -15.69 -15.68 0.19
CA ASN A 206 -15.17 -16.40 1.36
C ASN A 206 -13.64 -16.58 1.36
N ILE A 207 -12.91 -15.59 0.82
CA ILE A 207 -11.44 -15.69 0.63
C ILE A 207 -10.70 -15.99 1.94
N GLU A 208 -11.13 -15.43 3.07
CA GLU A 208 -10.53 -15.69 4.39
C GLU A 208 -10.58 -17.18 4.76
N SER A 209 -11.74 -17.83 4.52
CA SER A 209 -11.90 -19.26 4.78
C SER A 209 -11.03 -20.13 3.85
N LYS A 210 -10.87 -19.71 2.59
CA LYS A 210 -10.00 -20.39 1.62
C LYS A 210 -8.53 -20.26 2.01
N LEU A 211 -8.10 -19.05 2.41
CA LEU A 211 -6.72 -18.79 2.85
C LEU A 211 -6.39 -19.53 4.16
N ALA A 212 -7.36 -19.77 5.03
CA ALA A 212 -7.17 -20.54 6.26
C ALA A 212 -6.71 -21.99 6.01
N TRP A 213 -6.96 -22.56 4.83
CA TRP A 213 -6.48 -23.88 4.44
C TRP A 213 -4.99 -23.91 4.09
N ILE A 214 -4.37 -22.78 3.73
CA ILE A 214 -3.00 -22.74 3.22
C ILE A 214 -2.02 -23.30 4.24
N THR A 215 -1.94 -22.74 5.43
CA THR A 215 -0.96 -23.13 6.45
C THR A 215 -1.08 -24.60 6.88
N PRO A 216 -2.27 -25.15 7.22
CA PRO A 216 -2.39 -26.55 7.62
C PRO A 216 -2.07 -27.50 6.47
N MET A 217 -2.56 -27.23 5.25
CA MET A 217 -2.29 -28.07 4.09
C MET A 217 -0.82 -28.06 3.69
N GLN A 218 -0.20 -26.90 3.68
CA GLN A 218 1.24 -26.78 3.41
C GLN A 218 2.06 -27.58 4.41
N ARG A 219 1.78 -27.45 5.71
CA ARG A 219 2.46 -28.21 6.75
C ARG A 219 2.27 -29.72 6.59
N GLN A 220 1.06 -30.18 6.33
CA GLN A 220 0.78 -31.58 6.11
C GLN A 220 1.53 -32.13 4.90
N LEU A 221 1.40 -31.49 3.73
CA LEU A 221 2.04 -31.94 2.49
C LEU A 221 3.57 -31.96 2.61
N LEU A 222 4.17 -30.95 3.24
CA LEU A 222 5.62 -30.92 3.49
C LEU A 222 6.05 -32.06 4.42
N SER A 223 5.27 -32.41 5.44
CA SER A 223 5.54 -33.56 6.32
C SER A 223 5.48 -34.91 5.60
N GLU A 224 4.69 -34.97 4.52
CA GLU A 224 4.61 -36.13 3.62
C GLU A 224 5.68 -36.12 2.51
N GLY A 225 6.60 -35.15 2.52
CA GLY A 225 7.62 -35.00 1.49
C GLY A 225 7.12 -34.44 0.15
N ARG A 226 5.94 -33.85 0.13
CA ARG A 226 5.30 -33.27 -1.06
C ARG A 226 5.50 -31.76 -1.08
N SER A 227 6.49 -31.30 -1.84
CA SER A 227 6.81 -29.87 -1.98
C SER A 227 6.24 -29.21 -3.24
N SER A 228 5.60 -29.98 -4.12
CA SER A 228 5.02 -29.47 -5.38
C SER A 228 3.64 -30.07 -5.63
N GLY A 229 2.84 -29.44 -6.45
CA GLY A 229 1.47 -29.84 -6.77
C GLY A 229 0.48 -28.71 -6.54
N THR A 230 -0.77 -28.98 -6.79
CA THR A 230 -1.86 -28.01 -6.67
C THR A 230 -2.82 -28.43 -5.57
N VAL A 231 -3.21 -27.50 -4.71
CA VAL A 231 -4.26 -27.68 -3.71
C VAL A 231 -5.46 -26.86 -4.16
N ASP A 232 -6.59 -27.51 -4.38
CA ASP A 232 -7.84 -26.84 -4.72
C ASP A 232 -8.62 -26.55 -3.44
N VAL A 233 -8.81 -25.27 -3.12
CA VAL A 233 -9.58 -24.79 -1.96
C VAL A 233 -10.81 -23.98 -2.38
N THR A 234 -11.22 -24.06 -3.64
CA THR A 234 -12.39 -23.35 -4.15
C THR A 234 -13.68 -23.71 -3.41
N GLY A 235 -13.75 -24.92 -2.90
CA GLY A 235 -14.88 -25.48 -2.13
C GLY A 235 -14.86 -25.16 -0.66
N VAL A 236 -14.33 -24.05 -0.17
CA VAL A 236 -14.37 -23.52 1.22
C VAL A 236 -14.29 -24.56 2.37
N THR A 237 -15.00 -25.69 2.26
CA THR A 237 -15.13 -26.74 3.28
C THR A 237 -14.18 -27.92 3.11
N SER A 238 -13.48 -28.02 1.98
CA SER A 238 -12.50 -29.07 1.67
C SER A 238 -11.31 -28.49 0.94
N ALA A 239 -10.18 -29.18 1.03
CA ALA A 239 -8.97 -28.89 0.29
C ALA A 239 -8.49 -30.18 -0.37
N ASP A 240 -8.46 -30.19 -1.69
CA ASP A 240 -8.11 -31.35 -2.49
C ASP A 240 -6.71 -31.20 -3.10
N TYR A 241 -5.81 -32.13 -2.75
CA TYR A 241 -4.45 -32.12 -3.31
C TYR A 241 -4.39 -32.85 -4.64
N ILE A 242 -3.88 -32.19 -5.65
CA ILE A 242 -3.64 -32.72 -6.99
C ILE A 242 -2.11 -32.77 -7.19
N PRO A 243 -1.52 -33.98 -7.29
CA PRO A 243 -0.09 -34.13 -7.52
C PRO A 243 0.30 -33.51 -8.87
N PRO A 244 1.55 -33.03 -9.01
CA PRO A 244 2.03 -32.58 -10.30
C PRO A 244 1.90 -33.74 -11.30
N SER A 245 1.30 -33.47 -12.47
CA SER A 245 1.23 -34.45 -13.55
C SER A 245 2.67 -34.83 -13.90
N ALA A 246 3.02 -36.08 -13.75
CA ALA A 246 4.24 -36.58 -14.34
C ALA A 246 4.19 -36.22 -15.83
N THR A 247 5.13 -35.41 -16.32
CA THR A 247 5.32 -35.25 -17.76
C THR A 247 5.37 -36.68 -18.31
N PRO A 248 4.52 -37.07 -19.28
CA PRO A 248 4.61 -38.39 -19.82
C PRO A 248 6.03 -38.57 -20.32
N GLU A 249 6.80 -39.38 -19.61
CA GLU A 249 8.10 -39.82 -20.08
C GLU A 249 7.81 -40.36 -21.48
N ALA A 250 8.42 -39.75 -22.49
CA ALA A 250 8.22 -40.17 -23.88
C ALA A 250 8.60 -41.63 -23.91
N THR A 251 7.60 -42.51 -23.83
CA THR A 251 7.80 -43.94 -23.95
C THR A 251 8.25 -44.17 -25.39
N ALA A 252 9.55 -44.18 -25.55
CA ALA A 252 10.17 -44.54 -26.82
C ALA A 252 9.68 -45.97 -27.11
N LEU A 253 8.82 -46.07 -28.09
CA LEU A 253 8.44 -47.38 -28.62
C LEU A 253 9.73 -48.11 -29.02
N PRO A 254 9.94 -49.38 -28.66
CA PRO A 254 11.14 -50.10 -29.01
C PRO A 254 11.24 -50.17 -30.53
N GLY A 255 12.23 -49.50 -31.11
CA GLY A 255 12.51 -49.54 -32.56
C GLY A 255 12.39 -48.24 -33.32
N GLN A 256 11.99 -47.11 -32.71
CA GLN A 256 12.11 -45.78 -33.34
C GLN A 256 13.42 -45.10 -32.94
N MET A 257 14.36 -45.04 -33.87
CA MET A 257 15.52 -44.14 -33.76
C MET A 257 15.02 -42.70 -33.79
N LEU A 258 15.22 -41.99 -32.70
CA LEU A 258 15.00 -40.54 -32.67
C LEU A 258 15.84 -39.88 -33.76
N PRO A 259 15.28 -38.97 -34.58
CA PRO A 259 16.08 -38.22 -35.53
C PRO A 259 17.10 -37.39 -34.73
N THR A 260 18.38 -37.70 -34.96
CA THR A 260 19.48 -36.92 -34.43
C THR A 260 19.34 -35.49 -35.00
N ALA A 261 19.06 -34.53 -34.17
CA ALA A 261 19.06 -33.14 -34.56
C ALA A 261 20.48 -32.76 -34.98
N THR A 262 20.72 -32.73 -36.28
CA THR A 262 21.98 -32.25 -36.88
C THR A 262 21.98 -30.73 -36.68
N PHE A 263 22.79 -30.27 -35.75
CA PHE A 263 23.06 -28.87 -35.58
C PHE A 263 23.81 -28.37 -36.80
N VAL A 264 23.17 -27.60 -37.67
CA VAL A 264 23.82 -26.87 -38.75
C VAL A 264 24.34 -25.57 -38.18
N PRO A 265 25.67 -25.35 -38.08
CA PRO A 265 26.16 -24.06 -37.65
C PRO A 265 25.78 -22.98 -38.67
N PHE A 266 25.24 -21.89 -38.18
CA PHE A 266 24.94 -20.71 -38.98
C PHE A 266 26.26 -20.03 -39.35
N ASP A 267 26.72 -20.25 -40.61
CA ASP A 267 27.92 -19.62 -41.13
C ASP A 267 27.56 -18.22 -41.64
N ALA A 268 27.84 -17.21 -40.84
CA ALA A 268 27.64 -15.80 -41.18
C ALA A 268 28.88 -15.25 -41.91
N THR A 269 29.05 -15.60 -43.18
CA THR A 269 30.03 -14.92 -44.05
C THR A 269 29.27 -13.94 -44.95
N PRO A 270 29.46 -12.62 -44.81
CA PRO A 270 28.88 -11.68 -45.77
C PRO A 270 29.60 -11.73 -47.09
N GLN A 271 28.90 -12.04 -48.20
CA GLN A 271 29.42 -11.88 -49.52
C GLN A 271 29.55 -10.39 -49.90
N PRO A 272 30.66 -9.98 -50.51
CA PRO A 272 30.80 -8.61 -51.00
C PRO A 272 29.96 -8.41 -52.28
N THR A 273 29.14 -7.37 -52.23
CA THR A 273 28.38 -6.87 -53.40
C THR A 273 29.35 -6.38 -54.47
N GLN A 274 29.39 -7.03 -55.63
CA GLN A 274 30.03 -6.48 -56.82
C GLN A 274 29.12 -5.43 -57.43
N ALA A 275 29.64 -4.21 -57.57
CA ALA A 275 29.07 -3.16 -58.37
C ALA A 275 29.35 -3.42 -59.89
N ALA A 276 28.35 -3.24 -60.71
CA ALA A 276 28.44 -2.91 -62.15
C ALA A 276 27.34 -1.89 -62.45
#